data_e59e88ed938a30d936bbdc1666f14753
#
_entry.id   e59e88ed938a30d936bbdc1666f14753
#
_cell.length_a   1.000
_cell.length_b   1.000
_cell.length_c   1.000
_cell.angle_alpha   90.00
_cell.angle_beta   90.00
_cell.angle_gamma   90.00
#
_symmetry.space_group_name_H-M   'P 1'
#
loop_
_entity.id
_entity.type
_entity.pdbx_description
1 polymer ?
#
loop_
_entity_poly.entity_id
_entity_poly.type
_entity_poly.pdbx_seq_one_letter_code
_entity_poly.pdbx_strand_id
1 'polypeptide(L)'
;MAKRKILKGLAVVLALGMCMTGLAGCGSEKRADGKTEIEVVSYKPEAVAAFEKIEKRFNETHDDIHLTISSPNEAMTILKTRFIREDYPDIIAIGGDINYSNFLDADLFADISDLEEVQTVKQAYLDMDKELEFIPKDGTYALPYVANAAGILYNKDLFAKNGWKVPTTWQEFTSLCDEIQKSGTLPLYLGFKDTWTCLAPWNALAVGLTDSDTCNQVNMGNTTFEQTYGTVAEKMRALLDYAEKNPYAYSYNDACTAFAREESAMYPIGSYAIPQIKSVNPDMNIGSFTFPANDDESKNVLNSGIDLQFSVMKACKNKEAAYEVLKYLYDDETIQIYLEDQGGIACKDGDFAIPETLEDMRPYIENNRMADFQDHHYPSEMSVDAMIQTFLLDQSDNAQEKFLKKFDTDWKRYNRDLIRKVQDYQKEQEDAQ
;
A
#
# COMPACT_ATOMS: atom_id res chain seq x y z
N MET A 1 -60.63 -2.57 41.96
CA MET A 1 -60.84 -3.31 40.69
C MET A 1 -60.54 -2.53 39.41
N ALA A 2 -60.00 -1.30 39.47
CA ALA A 2 -59.72 -0.48 38.28
C ALA A 2 -58.29 -0.61 37.70
N LYS A 3 -57.35 -1.19 38.44
CA LYS A 3 -55.94 -1.33 37.98
C LYS A 3 -55.63 -2.57 37.10
N ARG A 4 -56.58 -3.49 36.95
CA ARG A 4 -56.38 -4.73 36.15
C ARG A 4 -56.92 -4.65 34.71
N LYS A 5 -57.65 -3.59 34.33
CA LYS A 5 -58.16 -3.39 32.99
C LYS A 5 -57.24 -2.54 32.09
N ILE A 6 -56.29 -1.80 32.64
CA ILE A 6 -55.33 -0.95 31.88
C ILE A 6 -54.15 -1.79 31.36
N LEU A 7 -53.80 -2.90 32.04
CA LEU A 7 -52.66 -3.75 31.61
C LEU A 7 -53.02 -4.68 30.43
N LYS A 8 -54.33 -4.90 30.16
CA LYS A 8 -54.75 -5.75 29.02
C LYS A 8 -54.89 -4.98 27.70
N GLY A 9 -55.02 -3.66 27.76
CA GLY A 9 -55.07 -2.80 26.58
C GLY A 9 -53.70 -2.46 25.99
N LEU A 10 -52.66 -2.44 26.81
CA LEU A 10 -51.30 -2.16 26.33
C LEU A 10 -50.59 -3.38 25.69
N ALA A 11 -51.00 -4.59 26.06
CA ALA A 11 -50.42 -5.82 25.51
C ALA A 11 -50.92 -6.15 24.10
N VAL A 12 -52.05 -5.62 23.68
CA VAL A 12 -52.62 -5.87 22.32
C VAL A 12 -52.08 -4.87 21.30
N VAL A 13 -51.65 -3.65 21.72
CA VAL A 13 -51.05 -2.65 20.82
C VAL A 13 -49.57 -2.93 20.56
N LEU A 14 -48.88 -3.62 21.50
CA LEU A 14 -47.47 -4.05 21.28
C LEU A 14 -47.36 -5.34 20.43
N ALA A 15 -48.42 -6.14 20.30
CA ALA A 15 -48.39 -7.36 19.50
C ALA A 15 -48.76 -7.12 18.02
N LEU A 16 -49.31 -5.96 17.65
CA LEU A 16 -49.55 -5.57 16.26
C LEU A 16 -48.43 -4.74 15.63
N GLY A 17 -47.45 -4.30 16.43
CA GLY A 17 -46.27 -3.59 15.95
C GLY A 17 -45.07 -4.49 15.56
N MET A 18 -45.15 -5.80 15.83
CA MET A 18 -44.02 -6.75 15.56
C MET A 18 -44.23 -7.71 14.41
N CYS A 19 -45.26 -7.52 13.58
CA CYS A 19 -45.51 -8.38 12.42
C CYS A 19 -45.32 -7.71 11.05
N MET A 20 -44.58 -6.56 11.00
CA MET A 20 -44.24 -5.94 9.71
C MET A 20 -42.73 -5.73 9.48
N THR A 21 -41.87 -6.56 10.11
CA THR A 21 -40.45 -6.61 9.76
C THR A 21 -40.04 -8.04 9.43
N GLY A 22 -40.53 -8.56 8.32
CA GLY A 22 -40.19 -9.93 7.93
C GLY A 22 -40.66 -10.25 6.55
N LEU A 23 -40.28 -9.46 5.53
CA LEU A 23 -40.28 -9.80 4.13
C LEU A 23 -39.45 -8.77 3.35
N ALA A 24 -38.17 -8.63 3.72
CA ALA A 24 -37.15 -8.08 2.83
C ALA A 24 -36.67 -9.26 1.98
N GLY A 25 -37.35 -9.47 0.86
CA GLY A 25 -36.97 -10.46 -0.14
C GLY A 25 -35.71 -10.02 -0.86
N CYS A 26 -34.89 -10.97 -1.25
CA CYS A 26 -33.79 -10.85 -2.19
C CYS A 26 -34.23 -10.16 -3.50
N GLY A 27 -34.11 -8.86 -3.56
CA GLY A 27 -34.18 -8.05 -4.77
C GLY A 27 -33.13 -6.98 -4.68
N SER A 28 -32.48 -6.63 -5.80
CA SER A 28 -31.61 -5.47 -5.89
C SER A 28 -32.25 -4.29 -5.18
N GLU A 29 -31.64 -3.77 -4.13
CA GLU A 29 -32.19 -2.64 -3.36
C GLU A 29 -32.10 -1.38 -4.23
N LYS A 30 -33.21 -1.06 -4.92
CA LYS A 30 -33.35 0.26 -5.50
C LYS A 30 -33.73 1.22 -4.39
N ARG A 31 -33.06 2.37 -4.35
CA ARG A 31 -33.44 3.48 -3.48
C ARG A 31 -34.88 3.93 -3.71
N ALA A 32 -35.43 4.71 -2.77
CA ALA A 32 -36.78 5.28 -2.90
C ALA A 32 -36.92 6.19 -4.14
N ASP A 33 -35.83 6.72 -4.68
CA ASP A 33 -35.76 7.52 -5.91
C ASP A 33 -35.64 6.66 -7.20
N GLY A 34 -35.54 5.33 -7.06
CA GLY A 34 -35.46 4.38 -8.17
C GLY A 34 -34.06 4.14 -8.72
N LYS A 35 -33.04 4.83 -8.21
CA LYS A 35 -31.62 4.64 -8.59
C LYS A 35 -31.07 3.33 -8.03
N THR A 36 -30.10 2.76 -8.74
CA THR A 36 -29.30 1.62 -8.26
C THR A 36 -28.23 2.16 -7.31
N GLU A 37 -28.21 1.67 -6.08
CA GLU A 37 -27.14 2.01 -5.11
C GLU A 37 -25.88 1.23 -5.42
N ILE A 38 -24.70 1.90 -5.40
CA ILE A 38 -23.37 1.28 -5.44
C ILE A 38 -22.59 1.80 -4.26
N GLU A 39 -22.19 0.89 -3.37
CA GLU A 39 -21.38 1.17 -2.19
C GLU A 39 -19.91 0.88 -2.48
N VAL A 40 -19.05 1.88 -2.24
CA VAL A 40 -17.58 1.74 -2.21
C VAL A 40 -17.10 1.91 -0.78
N VAL A 41 -16.29 0.96 -0.28
CA VAL A 41 -15.62 1.09 1.00
C VAL A 41 -14.13 1.21 0.76
N SER A 42 -13.56 2.35 1.15
CA SER A 42 -12.13 2.66 1.02
C SER A 42 -11.40 2.55 2.36
N TYR A 43 -10.15 2.12 2.31
CA TYR A 43 -9.28 2.06 3.49
C TYR A 43 -8.50 3.37 3.76
N LYS A 44 -8.76 4.44 2.98
CA LYS A 44 -8.06 5.73 3.02
C LYS A 44 -8.88 6.81 3.76
N PRO A 45 -8.85 6.90 5.10
CA PRO A 45 -9.58 7.93 5.83
C PRO A 45 -9.06 9.35 5.51
N GLU A 46 -7.79 9.50 5.11
CA GLU A 46 -7.20 10.76 4.68
C GLU A 46 -7.77 11.26 3.34
N ALA A 47 -8.30 10.38 2.48
CA ALA A 47 -8.82 10.73 1.16
C ALA A 47 -10.33 11.10 1.16
N VAL A 48 -10.96 11.23 2.32
CA VAL A 48 -12.40 11.55 2.43
C VAL A 48 -12.77 12.78 1.61
N ALA A 49 -11.97 13.86 1.65
CA ALA A 49 -12.27 15.10 0.93
C ALA A 49 -12.22 14.92 -0.60
N ALA A 50 -11.29 14.12 -1.12
CA ALA A 50 -11.24 13.77 -2.54
C ALA A 50 -12.45 12.92 -2.94
N PHE A 51 -12.78 11.89 -2.15
CA PHE A 51 -13.90 11.00 -2.43
C PHE A 51 -15.26 11.71 -2.35
N GLU A 52 -15.46 12.65 -1.41
CA GLU A 52 -16.68 13.48 -1.37
C GLU A 52 -16.88 14.31 -2.65
N LYS A 53 -15.81 14.86 -3.22
CA LYS A 53 -15.86 15.61 -4.50
C LYS A 53 -16.20 14.65 -5.66
N ILE A 54 -15.58 13.48 -5.70
CA ILE A 54 -15.78 12.45 -6.73
C ILE A 54 -17.22 11.91 -6.66
N GLU A 55 -17.69 11.52 -5.48
CA GLU A 55 -19.05 11.04 -5.22
C GLU A 55 -20.10 12.07 -5.66
N LYS A 56 -19.94 13.32 -5.20
CA LYS A 56 -20.84 14.40 -5.56
C LYS A 56 -20.94 14.59 -7.08
N ARG A 57 -19.78 14.67 -7.76
CA ARG A 57 -19.74 14.85 -9.21
C ARG A 57 -20.40 13.68 -9.95
N PHE A 58 -20.15 12.42 -9.52
CA PHE A 58 -20.83 11.25 -10.08
C PHE A 58 -22.34 11.38 -9.96
N ASN A 59 -22.83 11.64 -8.76
CA ASN A 59 -24.25 11.70 -8.44
C ASN A 59 -25.00 12.87 -9.13
N GLU A 60 -24.27 13.92 -9.54
CA GLU A 60 -24.80 15.04 -10.33
C GLU A 60 -24.92 14.70 -11.83
N THR A 61 -24.17 13.73 -12.33
CA THR A 61 -24.08 13.38 -13.76
C THR A 61 -24.75 12.06 -14.14
N HIS A 62 -25.12 11.22 -13.15
CA HIS A 62 -25.72 9.91 -13.35
C HIS A 62 -27.11 9.85 -12.71
N ASP A 63 -28.14 9.65 -13.54
CA ASP A 63 -29.53 9.68 -13.09
C ASP A 63 -30.06 8.32 -12.62
N ASP A 64 -29.41 7.22 -12.98
CA ASP A 64 -29.82 5.83 -12.75
C ASP A 64 -29.01 5.09 -11.70
N ILE A 65 -27.83 5.61 -11.33
CA ILE A 65 -26.93 5.08 -10.30
C ILE A 65 -26.75 6.13 -9.20
N HIS A 66 -26.67 5.67 -7.97
CA HIS A 66 -26.25 6.48 -6.83
C HIS A 66 -25.00 5.87 -6.21
N LEU A 67 -23.92 6.63 -6.24
CA LEU A 67 -22.64 6.24 -5.66
C LEU A 67 -22.54 6.74 -4.22
N THR A 68 -22.10 5.86 -3.33
CA THR A 68 -21.69 6.22 -1.95
C THR A 68 -20.29 5.70 -1.71
N ILE A 69 -19.36 6.59 -1.33
CA ILE A 69 -17.97 6.22 -0.99
C ILE A 69 -17.74 6.49 0.49
N SER A 70 -17.41 5.47 1.24
CA SER A 70 -17.08 5.57 2.66
C SER A 70 -15.62 5.23 2.92
N SER A 71 -14.95 6.01 3.77
CA SER A 71 -13.53 5.80 4.15
C SER A 71 -13.40 5.84 5.68
N PRO A 72 -13.97 4.85 6.40
CA PRO A 72 -13.94 4.86 7.85
C PRO A 72 -12.52 4.56 8.38
N ASN A 73 -12.21 5.10 9.55
CA ASN A 73 -11.10 4.58 10.35
C ASN A 73 -11.32 3.07 10.56
N GLU A 74 -10.26 2.28 10.63
CA GLU A 74 -10.35 0.82 10.80
C GLU A 74 -11.11 0.08 9.68
N ALA A 75 -11.13 0.64 8.45
CA ALA A 75 -11.87 0.07 7.31
C ALA A 75 -11.58 -1.42 7.09
N MET A 76 -10.32 -1.86 7.22
CA MET A 76 -9.93 -3.27 7.06
C MET A 76 -10.55 -4.18 8.12
N THR A 77 -10.68 -3.72 9.37
CA THR A 77 -11.37 -4.46 10.44
C THR A 77 -12.86 -4.55 10.17
N ILE A 78 -13.46 -3.45 9.67
CA ILE A 78 -14.87 -3.38 9.29
C ILE A 78 -15.14 -4.34 8.13
N LEU A 79 -14.33 -4.30 7.05
CA LEU A 79 -14.47 -5.18 5.88
C LEU A 79 -14.36 -6.66 6.28
N LYS A 80 -13.32 -7.05 7.03
CA LYS A 80 -13.17 -8.44 7.52
C LYS A 80 -14.38 -8.89 8.36
N THR A 81 -14.92 -8.00 9.19
CA THR A 81 -16.13 -8.29 10.01
C THR A 81 -17.37 -8.44 9.13
N ARG A 82 -17.55 -7.57 8.12
CA ARG A 82 -18.66 -7.67 7.16
C ARG A 82 -18.56 -8.97 6.36
N PHE A 83 -17.38 -9.35 5.86
CA PHE A 83 -17.17 -10.58 5.09
C PHE A 83 -17.54 -11.85 5.87
N ILE A 84 -17.23 -11.90 7.19
CA ILE A 84 -17.65 -13.02 8.06
C ILE A 84 -19.18 -13.13 8.14
N ARG A 85 -19.90 -12.02 7.95
CA ARG A 85 -21.39 -11.96 7.98
C ARG A 85 -22.01 -12.08 6.59
N GLU A 86 -21.19 -12.31 5.57
CA GLU A 86 -21.62 -12.30 4.15
C GLU A 86 -22.30 -10.98 3.74
N ASP A 87 -21.92 -9.88 4.39
CA ASP A 87 -22.34 -8.51 4.11
C ASP A 87 -21.24 -7.81 3.30
N TYR A 88 -21.35 -7.85 1.98
CA TYR A 88 -20.34 -7.33 1.06
C TYR A 88 -20.76 -5.97 0.51
N PRO A 89 -19.86 -4.95 0.47
CA PRO A 89 -20.07 -3.78 -0.38
C PRO A 89 -20.03 -4.20 -1.86
N ASP A 90 -20.36 -3.29 -2.76
CA ASP A 90 -20.25 -3.57 -4.21
C ASP A 90 -18.80 -3.51 -4.70
N ILE A 91 -18.06 -2.52 -4.20
CA ILE A 91 -16.64 -2.27 -4.53
C ILE A 91 -15.86 -2.05 -3.24
N ILE A 92 -14.63 -2.56 -3.19
CA ILE A 92 -13.66 -2.14 -2.18
C ILE A 92 -12.51 -1.39 -2.83
N ALA A 93 -11.97 -0.42 -2.08
CA ALA A 93 -10.82 0.38 -2.47
C ALA A 93 -9.71 0.18 -1.42
N ILE A 94 -8.71 -0.63 -1.76
CA ILE A 94 -7.63 -1.06 -0.84
C ILE A 94 -6.26 -0.95 -1.53
N GLY A 95 -5.18 -1.11 -0.78
CA GLY A 95 -3.84 -1.20 -1.34
C GLY A 95 -3.57 -2.54 -2.03
N GLY A 96 -2.54 -2.58 -2.87
CA GLY A 96 -1.97 -3.81 -3.40
C GLY A 96 -1.05 -4.44 -2.36
N ASP A 97 -1.62 -5.22 -1.43
CA ASP A 97 -0.88 -5.82 -0.32
C ASP A 97 -1.41 -7.21 0.05
N ILE A 98 -0.90 -7.79 1.11
CA ILE A 98 -1.30 -9.11 1.62
C ILE A 98 -2.81 -9.23 1.90
N ASN A 99 -3.54 -8.13 2.14
CA ASN A 99 -5.00 -8.19 2.28
C ASN A 99 -5.68 -8.44 0.94
N TYR A 100 -5.18 -7.77 -0.13
CA TYR A 100 -5.63 -8.07 -1.49
C TYR A 100 -5.39 -9.54 -1.83
N SER A 101 -4.18 -10.05 -1.59
CA SER A 101 -3.82 -11.47 -1.81
C SER A 101 -4.78 -12.42 -1.09
N ASN A 102 -5.06 -12.17 0.19
CA ASN A 102 -5.96 -12.99 1.01
C ASN A 102 -7.41 -12.96 0.51
N PHE A 103 -7.91 -11.80 0.07
CA PHE A 103 -9.28 -11.67 -0.42
C PHE A 103 -9.43 -12.30 -1.81
N LEU A 104 -8.41 -12.16 -2.67
CA LEU A 104 -8.35 -12.81 -3.96
C LEU A 104 -8.30 -14.34 -3.81
N ASP A 105 -7.49 -14.84 -2.88
CA ASP A 105 -7.38 -16.27 -2.58
C ASP A 105 -8.68 -16.86 -2.03
N ALA A 106 -9.44 -16.06 -1.27
CA ALA A 106 -10.79 -16.40 -0.79
C ALA A 106 -11.88 -16.28 -1.88
N ASP A 107 -11.52 -16.01 -3.14
CA ASP A 107 -12.43 -15.90 -4.29
C ASP A 107 -13.52 -14.80 -4.12
N LEU A 108 -13.16 -13.69 -3.48
CA LEU A 108 -14.10 -12.61 -3.18
C LEU A 108 -14.29 -11.61 -4.32
N PHE A 109 -13.42 -11.58 -5.32
CA PHE A 109 -13.44 -10.58 -6.39
C PHE A 109 -14.02 -11.09 -7.69
N ALA A 110 -14.69 -10.21 -8.42
CA ALA A 110 -15.11 -10.44 -9.79
C ALA A 110 -13.93 -10.21 -10.75
N ASP A 111 -13.87 -11.01 -11.81
CA ASP A 111 -12.99 -10.75 -12.93
C ASP A 111 -13.46 -9.51 -13.70
N ILE A 112 -12.57 -8.55 -13.91
CA ILE A 112 -12.81 -7.29 -14.62
C ILE A 112 -11.99 -7.18 -15.91
N SER A 113 -11.40 -8.27 -16.40
CA SER A 113 -10.53 -8.31 -17.59
C SER A 113 -11.16 -7.71 -18.84
N ASP A 114 -12.51 -7.78 -18.95
CA ASP A 114 -13.25 -7.27 -20.08
C ASP A 114 -13.43 -5.73 -20.08
N LEU A 115 -13.05 -5.04 -18.99
CA LEU A 115 -13.11 -3.58 -18.93
C LEU A 115 -12.00 -2.96 -19.77
N GLU A 116 -12.35 -1.99 -20.62
CA GLU A 116 -11.40 -1.26 -21.45
C GLU A 116 -10.37 -0.51 -20.61
N GLU A 117 -10.73 -0.06 -19.42
CA GLU A 117 -9.89 0.66 -18.46
C GLU A 117 -8.67 -0.18 -18.04
N VAL A 118 -8.80 -1.50 -17.94
CA VAL A 118 -7.69 -2.41 -17.62
C VAL A 118 -6.57 -2.29 -18.66
N GLN A 119 -6.90 -2.08 -19.93
CA GLN A 119 -5.91 -1.93 -21.01
C GLN A 119 -5.13 -0.61 -20.94
N THR A 120 -5.58 0.33 -20.10
CA THR A 120 -4.93 1.62 -19.91
C THR A 120 -4.11 1.69 -18.63
N VAL A 121 -4.05 0.61 -17.86
CA VAL A 121 -3.16 0.50 -16.68
C VAL A 121 -1.71 0.30 -17.16
N LYS A 122 -0.77 1.00 -16.53
CA LYS A 122 0.66 0.76 -16.75
C LYS A 122 1.01 -0.68 -16.40
N GLN A 123 1.69 -1.38 -17.32
CA GLN A 123 1.98 -2.82 -17.20
C GLN A 123 2.65 -3.18 -15.87
N ALA A 124 3.57 -2.35 -15.37
CA ALA A 124 4.24 -2.61 -14.10
C ALA A 124 3.29 -2.80 -12.91
N TYR A 125 2.17 -2.08 -12.87
CA TYR A 125 1.19 -2.24 -11.78
C TYR A 125 0.29 -3.46 -11.95
N LEU A 126 0.01 -3.86 -13.20
CA LEU A 126 -0.65 -5.14 -13.45
C LEU A 126 0.26 -6.32 -13.07
N ASP A 127 1.56 -6.21 -13.35
CA ASP A 127 2.55 -7.23 -12.97
C ASP A 127 2.67 -7.33 -11.44
N MET A 128 2.65 -6.19 -10.71
CA MET A 128 2.64 -6.18 -9.24
C MET A 128 1.42 -6.90 -8.65
N ASP A 129 0.22 -6.68 -9.21
CA ASP A 129 -0.97 -7.43 -8.78
C ASP A 129 -0.83 -8.93 -9.06
N LYS A 130 -0.18 -9.31 -10.15
CA LYS A 130 0.11 -10.72 -10.45
C LYS A 130 1.11 -11.34 -9.47
N GLU A 131 2.11 -10.59 -9.04
CA GLU A 131 3.07 -11.05 -8.01
C GLU A 131 2.41 -11.26 -6.63
N LEU A 132 1.29 -10.56 -6.36
CA LEU A 132 0.48 -10.72 -5.15
C LEU A 132 -0.46 -11.94 -5.18
N GLU A 133 -0.62 -12.60 -6.33
CA GLU A 133 -1.42 -13.84 -6.42
C GLU A 133 -0.69 -15.01 -5.77
N PHE A 134 -1.26 -15.61 -4.75
CA PHE A 134 -0.67 -16.82 -4.13
C PHE A 134 -0.59 -18.00 -5.09
N ILE A 135 -1.61 -18.15 -5.91
CA ILE A 135 -1.67 -19.09 -7.02
C ILE A 135 -2.06 -18.30 -8.26
N PRO A 136 -1.33 -18.44 -9.38
CA PRO A 136 -1.67 -17.75 -10.61
C PRO A 136 -3.13 -17.96 -11.01
N LYS A 137 -3.82 -16.88 -11.30
CA LYS A 137 -5.22 -16.89 -11.75
C LYS A 137 -5.32 -16.25 -13.13
N ASP A 138 -6.17 -16.81 -13.97
CA ASP A 138 -6.58 -16.12 -15.18
C ASP A 138 -7.47 -14.92 -14.80
N GLY A 139 -7.35 -13.83 -15.55
CA GLY A 139 -8.15 -12.63 -15.33
C GLY A 139 -7.46 -11.51 -14.55
N THR A 140 -8.19 -10.42 -14.35
CA THR A 140 -7.78 -9.22 -13.61
C THR A 140 -8.84 -8.94 -12.54
N TYR A 141 -8.42 -8.73 -11.32
CA TYR A 141 -9.32 -8.68 -10.17
C TYR A 141 -9.30 -7.35 -9.41
N ALA A 142 -8.41 -6.47 -9.80
CA ALA A 142 -8.36 -5.10 -9.31
C ALA A 142 -8.01 -4.13 -10.44
N LEU A 143 -8.39 -2.87 -10.27
CA LEU A 143 -8.04 -1.76 -11.15
C LEU A 143 -7.08 -0.85 -10.38
N PRO A 144 -5.75 -0.97 -10.56
CA PRO A 144 -4.76 -0.10 -9.94
C PRO A 144 -5.04 1.37 -10.24
N TYR A 145 -5.11 2.21 -9.22
CA TYR A 145 -5.54 3.60 -9.34
C TYR A 145 -4.42 4.59 -9.14
N VAL A 146 -3.80 4.58 -7.97
CA VAL A 146 -2.69 5.44 -7.59
C VAL A 146 -1.62 4.62 -6.87
N ALA A 147 -0.37 4.90 -7.17
CA ALA A 147 0.80 4.35 -6.51
C ALA A 147 1.55 5.42 -5.72
N ASN A 148 2.30 4.98 -4.73
CA ASN A 148 3.30 5.80 -4.05
C ASN A 148 4.71 5.35 -4.41
N ALA A 149 5.72 6.12 -3.99
CA ALA A 149 7.11 5.79 -4.21
C ALA A 149 7.90 5.98 -2.91
N ALA A 150 8.82 5.06 -2.63
CA ALA A 150 9.76 5.16 -1.54
C ALA A 150 11.20 5.15 -2.05
N GLY A 151 12.01 5.96 -1.38
CA GLY A 151 13.41 6.11 -1.71
C GLY A 151 14.08 6.97 -0.64
N ILE A 152 14.71 8.07 -1.05
CA ILE A 152 15.35 9.01 -0.14
C ILE A 152 14.82 10.41 -0.45
N LEU A 153 14.15 11.04 0.52
CA LEU A 153 13.86 12.47 0.47
C LEU A 153 15.13 13.25 0.77
N TYR A 154 15.34 14.36 0.08
CA TYR A 154 16.50 15.23 0.31
C TYR A 154 16.13 16.71 0.23
N ASN A 155 16.89 17.55 0.91
CA ASN A 155 16.77 18.99 0.88
C ASN A 155 17.52 19.57 -0.33
N LYS A 156 16.79 19.96 -1.38
CA LYS A 156 17.37 20.50 -2.63
C LYS A 156 18.24 21.74 -2.38
N ASP A 157 17.84 22.59 -1.44
CA ASP A 157 18.57 23.83 -1.16
C ASP A 157 19.90 23.56 -0.45
N LEU A 158 19.93 22.58 0.47
CA LEU A 158 21.19 22.15 1.09
C LEU A 158 22.12 21.49 0.06
N PHE A 159 21.57 20.67 -0.84
CA PHE A 159 22.34 20.06 -1.93
C PHE A 159 22.93 21.12 -2.84
N ALA A 160 22.11 22.07 -3.32
CA ALA A 160 22.57 23.16 -4.18
C ALA A 160 23.63 24.05 -3.51
N LYS A 161 23.42 24.41 -2.23
CA LYS A 161 24.34 25.25 -1.46
C LYS A 161 25.72 24.62 -1.30
N ASN A 162 25.78 23.29 -1.10
CA ASN A 162 27.03 22.57 -0.84
C ASN A 162 27.62 21.93 -2.10
N GLY A 163 26.91 21.96 -3.23
CA GLY A 163 27.33 21.34 -4.49
C GLY A 163 27.19 19.81 -4.47
N TRP A 164 26.41 19.26 -3.54
CA TRP A 164 26.13 17.82 -3.48
C TRP A 164 25.27 17.38 -4.66
N LYS A 165 25.48 16.15 -5.10
CA LYS A 165 24.74 15.56 -6.23
C LYS A 165 23.94 14.36 -5.74
N VAL A 166 22.79 14.13 -6.36
CA VAL A 166 22.01 12.91 -6.17
C VAL A 166 22.86 11.70 -6.59
N PRO A 167 23.07 10.72 -5.70
CA PRO A 167 23.87 9.55 -5.99
C PRO A 167 23.07 8.53 -6.80
N THR A 168 23.75 7.80 -7.69
CA THR A 168 23.12 6.75 -8.52
C THR A 168 23.61 5.35 -8.17
N THR A 169 24.64 5.23 -7.32
CA THR A 169 25.20 3.96 -6.84
C THR A 169 25.33 3.96 -5.32
N TRP A 170 25.41 2.77 -4.72
CA TRP A 170 25.63 2.62 -3.28
C TRP A 170 26.95 3.27 -2.84
N GLN A 171 28.02 3.09 -3.63
CA GLN A 171 29.30 3.70 -3.34
C GLN A 171 29.22 5.23 -3.37
N GLU A 172 28.52 5.82 -4.34
CA GLU A 172 28.31 7.27 -4.39
C GLU A 172 27.48 7.75 -3.19
N PHE A 173 26.44 6.99 -2.81
CA PHE A 173 25.60 7.31 -1.65
C PHE A 173 26.42 7.34 -0.34
N THR A 174 27.20 6.32 -0.09
CA THR A 174 28.05 6.29 1.13
C THR A 174 29.12 7.38 1.10
N SER A 175 29.71 7.65 -0.06
CA SER A 175 30.68 8.75 -0.24
C SER A 175 30.02 10.11 0.00
N LEU A 176 28.78 10.32 -0.46
CA LEU A 176 28.00 11.53 -0.18
C LEU A 176 27.69 11.66 1.32
N CYS A 177 27.30 10.58 1.98
CA CYS A 177 27.08 10.61 3.43
C CYS A 177 28.34 11.01 4.19
N ASP A 178 29.52 10.48 3.81
CA ASP A 178 30.82 10.87 4.37
C ASP A 178 31.13 12.36 4.15
N GLU A 179 30.82 12.90 2.98
CA GLU A 179 31.01 14.31 2.65
C GLU A 179 30.07 15.20 3.48
N ILE A 180 28.80 14.82 3.60
CA ILE A 180 27.81 15.53 4.43
C ILE A 180 28.26 15.56 5.89
N GLN A 181 28.72 14.42 6.45
CA GLN A 181 29.24 14.38 7.83
C GLN A 181 30.44 15.31 8.02
N LYS A 182 31.37 15.33 7.05
CA LYS A 182 32.53 16.22 7.10
C LYS A 182 32.17 17.70 7.06
N SER A 183 31.03 18.06 6.46
CA SER A 183 30.51 19.43 6.47
C SER A 183 29.93 19.84 7.83
N GLY A 184 29.73 18.89 8.75
CA GLY A 184 29.10 19.10 10.06
C GLY A 184 27.55 18.96 10.01
N THR A 185 27.00 18.52 8.88
CA THR A 185 25.56 18.24 8.71
C THR A 185 25.30 16.75 8.98
N LEU A 186 24.14 16.41 9.56
CA LEU A 186 23.72 15.02 9.69
C LEU A 186 23.25 14.49 8.31
N PRO A 187 23.81 13.36 7.81
CA PRO A 187 23.38 12.83 6.52
C PRO A 187 21.94 12.35 6.52
N LEU A 188 21.56 11.48 7.47
CA LEU A 188 20.26 10.81 7.53
C LEU A 188 19.55 11.11 8.84
N TYR A 189 18.22 11.23 8.79
CA TYR A 189 17.37 11.08 9.96
C TYR A 189 16.49 9.85 9.75
N LEU A 190 16.49 8.87 10.67
CA LEU A 190 15.82 7.59 10.48
C LEU A 190 14.51 7.48 11.26
N GLY A 191 14.50 7.93 12.54
CA GLY A 191 13.27 7.97 13.34
C GLY A 191 12.63 6.60 13.58
N PHE A 192 13.42 5.60 13.97
CA PHE A 192 13.01 4.19 14.07
C PHE A 192 12.28 3.82 15.38
N LYS A 193 11.77 4.79 16.15
CA LYS A 193 10.93 4.50 17.33
C LYS A 193 9.62 3.82 16.93
N ASP A 194 8.99 4.30 15.88
CA ASP A 194 7.84 3.64 15.28
C ASP A 194 8.37 2.55 14.36
N THR A 195 8.16 1.28 14.70
CA THR A 195 8.82 0.14 14.04
C THR A 195 8.62 0.10 12.54
N TRP A 196 7.44 0.50 12.07
CA TRP A 196 7.10 0.51 10.65
C TRP A 196 8.04 1.41 9.81
N THR A 197 8.65 2.46 10.40
CA THR A 197 9.59 3.31 9.65
C THR A 197 10.86 2.58 9.23
N CYS A 198 11.19 1.45 9.89
CA CYS A 198 12.28 0.57 9.45
C CYS A 198 11.99 -0.08 8.09
N LEU A 199 10.70 -0.25 7.73
CA LEU A 199 10.31 -0.88 6.46
C LEU A 199 10.63 -0.01 5.25
N ALA A 200 10.58 1.31 5.35
CA ALA A 200 10.83 2.17 4.21
C ALA A 200 12.23 1.97 3.57
N PRO A 201 13.35 2.12 4.30
CA PRO A 201 14.67 1.81 3.75
C PRO A 201 14.88 0.30 3.52
N TRP A 202 14.26 -0.58 4.33
CA TRP A 202 14.33 -2.02 4.12
C TRP A 202 13.76 -2.42 2.76
N ASN A 203 12.54 -2.00 2.44
CA ASN A 203 11.88 -2.31 1.17
C ASN A 203 12.69 -1.78 -0.01
N ALA A 204 13.14 -0.52 0.07
CA ALA A 204 13.91 0.10 -0.99
C ALA A 204 15.25 -0.61 -1.26
N LEU A 205 15.92 -1.12 -0.21
CA LEU A 205 17.10 -1.97 -0.33
C LEU A 205 16.74 -3.35 -0.88
N ALA A 206 15.67 -3.97 -0.37
CA ALA A 206 15.27 -5.31 -0.77
C ALA A 206 14.90 -5.38 -2.26
N VAL A 207 14.06 -4.48 -2.77
CA VAL A 207 13.69 -4.46 -4.20
C VAL A 207 14.89 -4.16 -5.12
N GLY A 208 15.88 -3.42 -4.63
CA GLY A 208 17.11 -3.14 -5.39
C GLY A 208 18.12 -4.28 -5.39
N LEU A 209 18.06 -5.21 -4.44
CA LEU A 209 19.09 -6.23 -4.19
C LEU A 209 18.60 -7.67 -4.37
N THR A 210 17.29 -7.87 -4.51
CA THR A 210 16.68 -9.19 -4.70
C THR A 210 15.71 -9.17 -5.88
N ASP A 211 15.26 -10.31 -6.31
CA ASP A 211 14.22 -10.40 -7.33
C ASP A 211 12.86 -9.98 -6.74
N SER A 212 11.99 -9.35 -7.55
CA SER A 212 10.66 -8.86 -7.11
C SER A 212 9.81 -9.98 -6.53
N ASP A 213 9.88 -11.19 -7.11
CA ASP A 213 9.13 -12.37 -6.71
C ASP A 213 9.80 -13.21 -5.59
N THR A 214 10.83 -12.67 -4.91
CA THR A 214 11.59 -13.40 -3.88
C THR A 214 10.70 -14.12 -2.87
N CYS A 215 9.61 -13.48 -2.41
CA CYS A 215 8.68 -14.10 -1.45
C CYS A 215 7.98 -15.33 -2.03
N ASN A 216 7.58 -15.28 -3.30
CA ASN A 216 6.99 -16.42 -4.00
C ASN A 216 8.01 -17.53 -4.21
N GLN A 217 9.26 -17.21 -4.56
CA GLN A 217 10.34 -18.20 -4.68
C GLN A 217 10.62 -18.91 -3.36
N VAL A 218 10.51 -18.22 -2.22
CA VAL A 218 10.62 -18.84 -0.89
C VAL A 218 9.41 -19.75 -0.63
N ASN A 219 8.19 -19.37 -0.99
CA ASN A 219 7.01 -20.22 -0.85
C ASN A 219 7.11 -21.49 -1.70
N MET A 220 7.69 -21.39 -2.89
CA MET A 220 7.97 -22.52 -3.77
C MET A 220 9.10 -23.43 -3.25
N GLY A 221 9.92 -22.96 -2.29
CA GLY A 221 11.08 -23.67 -1.78
C GLY A 221 12.33 -23.57 -2.64
N ASN A 222 12.36 -22.65 -3.61
CA ASN A 222 13.49 -22.43 -4.52
C ASN A 222 14.64 -21.66 -3.88
N THR A 223 14.36 -20.87 -2.84
CA THR A 223 15.35 -20.06 -2.10
C THR A 223 14.94 -19.89 -0.64
N THR A 224 15.74 -19.13 0.13
CA THR A 224 15.45 -18.73 1.51
C THR A 224 15.83 -17.27 1.72
N PHE A 225 15.27 -16.61 2.74
CA PHE A 225 15.68 -15.25 3.09
C PHE A 225 17.12 -15.18 3.60
N GLU A 226 17.62 -16.27 4.21
CA GLU A 226 19.05 -16.38 4.58
C GLU A 226 19.96 -16.26 3.34
N GLN A 227 19.52 -16.76 2.18
CA GLN A 227 20.27 -16.69 0.93
C GLN A 227 20.11 -15.33 0.21
N THR A 228 18.97 -14.67 0.34
CA THR A 228 18.64 -13.47 -0.47
C THR A 228 18.80 -12.15 0.29
N TYR A 229 18.45 -12.10 1.58
CA TYR A 229 18.43 -10.85 2.36
C TYR A 229 19.74 -10.52 3.10
N GLY A 230 20.81 -11.31 2.90
CA GLY A 230 22.10 -11.05 3.57
C GLY A 230 22.63 -9.64 3.33
N THR A 231 22.75 -9.24 2.06
CA THR A 231 23.24 -7.90 1.67
C THR A 231 22.24 -6.79 2.04
N VAL A 232 20.94 -7.08 2.02
CA VAL A 232 19.91 -6.14 2.48
C VAL A 232 20.11 -5.79 3.95
N ALA A 233 20.27 -6.80 4.80
CA ALA A 233 20.49 -6.63 6.23
C ALA A 233 21.82 -5.90 6.53
N GLU A 234 22.89 -6.20 5.80
CA GLU A 234 24.19 -5.53 5.91
C GLU A 234 24.06 -4.03 5.59
N LYS A 235 23.46 -3.67 4.45
CA LYS A 235 23.29 -2.28 4.03
C LYS A 235 22.31 -1.53 4.93
N MET A 236 21.25 -2.18 5.39
CA MET A 236 20.31 -1.59 6.36
C MET A 236 21.04 -1.20 7.66
N ARG A 237 21.95 -2.04 8.16
CA ARG A 237 22.76 -1.74 9.34
C ARG A 237 23.75 -0.59 9.08
N ALA A 238 24.35 -0.53 7.90
CA ALA A 238 25.29 0.52 7.53
C ALA A 238 24.67 1.93 7.54
N LEU A 239 23.35 2.07 7.37
CA LEU A 239 22.67 3.37 7.47
C LEU A 239 22.80 4.00 8.86
N LEU A 240 22.96 3.19 9.91
CA LEU A 240 23.11 3.67 11.28
C LEU A 240 24.39 4.50 11.49
N ASP A 241 25.43 4.28 10.69
CA ASP A 241 26.69 5.02 10.76
C ASP A 241 26.54 6.49 10.32
N TYR A 242 25.45 6.78 9.59
CA TYR A 242 25.13 8.08 9.00
C TYR A 242 23.92 8.77 9.66
N ALA A 243 23.33 8.13 10.65
CA ALA A 243 22.08 8.57 11.26
C ALA A 243 22.28 9.36 12.56
N GLU A 244 21.19 9.91 13.08
CA GLU A 244 21.12 10.48 14.42
C GLU A 244 21.50 9.46 15.51
N LYS A 245 22.05 9.95 16.61
CA LYS A 245 22.69 9.11 17.65
C LYS A 245 21.82 7.97 18.22
N ASN A 246 20.53 8.08 18.22
CA ASN A 246 19.64 7.06 18.77
C ASN A 246 18.33 7.09 17.98
N PRO A 247 18.32 6.51 16.77
CA PRO A 247 17.14 6.55 15.91
C PRO A 247 15.90 5.94 16.57
N TYR A 248 16.07 5.05 17.54
CA TYR A 248 14.98 4.39 18.27
C TYR A 248 14.29 5.28 19.32
N ALA A 249 14.80 6.48 19.59
CA ALA A 249 14.18 7.44 20.50
C ALA A 249 13.19 8.37 19.79
N TYR A 250 13.24 8.48 18.48
CA TYR A 250 12.52 9.44 17.67
C TYR A 250 11.45 8.75 16.83
N SER A 251 10.23 9.30 16.88
CA SER A 251 9.08 8.82 16.11
C SER A 251 9.14 9.30 14.65
N TYR A 252 8.23 8.79 13.82
CA TYR A 252 8.01 9.29 12.47
C TYR A 252 7.77 10.81 12.44
N ASN A 253 6.92 11.31 13.35
CA ASN A 253 6.64 12.75 13.43
C ASN A 253 7.87 13.56 13.87
N ASP A 254 8.71 13.00 14.76
CA ASP A 254 9.97 13.64 15.15
C ASP A 254 10.93 13.72 13.96
N ALA A 255 11.04 12.64 13.17
CA ALA A 255 11.89 12.60 11.99
C ALA A 255 11.41 13.56 10.89
N CYS A 256 10.11 13.61 10.59
CA CYS A 256 9.54 14.60 9.67
C CYS A 256 9.82 16.04 10.14
N THR A 257 9.70 16.31 11.45
CA THR A 257 9.98 17.62 12.04
C THR A 257 11.47 17.98 11.97
N ALA A 258 12.36 17.05 12.27
CA ALA A 258 13.80 17.25 12.21
C ALA A 258 14.26 17.52 10.77
N PHE A 259 13.79 16.74 9.80
CA PHE A 259 14.10 16.95 8.39
C PHE A 259 13.54 18.32 7.91
N ALA A 260 12.30 18.67 8.28
CA ALA A 260 11.71 19.98 7.95
C ALA A 260 12.49 21.17 8.53
N ARG A 261 13.21 20.97 9.65
CA ARG A 261 14.09 21.95 10.29
C ARG A 261 15.54 21.92 9.78
N GLU A 262 15.79 21.15 8.73
CA GLU A 262 17.13 21.00 8.14
C GLU A 262 18.16 20.39 9.09
N GLU A 263 17.72 19.59 10.07
CA GLU A 263 18.61 18.89 11.00
C GLU A 263 19.36 17.73 10.32
N SER A 264 18.83 17.21 9.20
CA SER A 264 19.52 16.28 8.31
C SER A 264 19.40 16.71 6.86
N ALA A 265 20.31 16.24 6.01
CA ALA A 265 20.30 16.50 4.58
C ALA A 265 19.31 15.59 3.83
N MET A 266 19.09 14.38 4.33
CA MET A 266 18.29 13.33 3.71
C MET A 266 17.43 12.60 4.74
N TYR A 267 16.33 11.98 4.24
CA TYR A 267 15.44 11.11 5.02
C TYR A 267 15.00 9.91 4.17
N PRO A 268 15.47 8.68 4.47
CA PRO A 268 15.06 7.46 3.76
C PRO A 268 13.62 7.09 4.12
N ILE A 269 12.66 7.57 3.34
CA ILE A 269 11.22 7.40 3.55
C ILE A 269 10.48 7.54 2.22
N GLY A 270 9.19 7.21 2.17
CA GLY A 270 8.36 7.38 0.99
C GLY A 270 7.74 8.76 0.83
N SER A 271 7.18 9.00 -0.35
CA SER A 271 6.51 10.25 -0.73
C SER A 271 5.33 10.63 0.18
N TYR A 272 4.74 9.66 0.84
CA TYR A 272 3.67 9.85 1.84
C TYR A 272 4.11 10.70 3.06
N ALA A 273 5.42 10.88 3.29
CA ALA A 273 5.92 11.76 4.36
C ALA A 273 5.91 13.25 3.99
N ILE A 274 5.85 13.59 2.71
CA ILE A 274 5.95 14.96 2.22
C ILE A 274 4.87 15.88 2.82
N PRO A 275 3.58 15.52 2.88
CA PRO A 275 2.56 16.35 3.51
C PRO A 275 2.88 16.67 4.98
N GLN A 276 3.34 15.68 5.76
CA GLN A 276 3.71 15.88 7.16
C GLN A 276 4.91 16.82 7.30
N ILE A 277 5.94 16.68 6.46
CA ILE A 277 7.11 17.57 6.43
C ILE A 277 6.68 19.00 6.06
N LYS A 278 5.85 19.15 5.04
CA LYS A 278 5.31 20.44 4.57
C LYS A 278 4.39 21.11 5.60
N SER A 279 3.75 20.35 6.48
CA SER A 279 2.96 20.93 7.58
C SER A 279 3.82 21.67 8.60
N VAL A 280 5.11 21.31 8.73
CA VAL A 280 6.10 21.97 9.61
C VAL A 280 6.84 23.09 8.88
N ASN A 281 7.24 22.85 7.63
CA ASN A 281 7.94 23.83 6.79
C ASN A 281 7.34 23.82 5.38
N PRO A 282 6.31 24.64 5.11
CA PRO A 282 5.64 24.68 3.80
C PRO A 282 6.56 25.05 2.64
N ASP A 283 7.59 25.84 2.90
CA ASP A 283 8.51 26.38 1.89
C ASP A 283 9.73 25.48 1.62
N MET A 284 9.85 24.36 2.35
CA MET A 284 10.99 23.44 2.16
C MET A 284 11.03 22.89 0.74
N ASN A 285 12.15 23.05 0.07
CA ASN A 285 12.39 22.54 -1.27
C ASN A 285 12.83 21.06 -1.21
N ILE A 286 11.86 20.15 -1.37
CA ILE A 286 12.06 18.70 -1.23
C ILE A 286 12.22 18.06 -2.60
N GLY A 287 13.21 17.20 -2.75
CA GLY A 287 13.33 16.22 -3.82
C GLY A 287 13.30 14.80 -3.28
N SER A 288 13.11 13.85 -4.15
CA SER A 288 13.14 12.42 -3.83
C SER A 288 13.92 11.68 -4.90
N PHE A 289 14.82 10.79 -4.53
CA PHE A 289 15.51 9.94 -5.48
C PHE A 289 15.40 8.46 -5.11
N THR A 290 15.49 7.62 -6.14
CA THR A 290 15.48 6.15 -5.99
C THR A 290 16.65 5.72 -5.10
N PHE A 291 16.40 4.85 -4.14
CA PHE A 291 17.42 4.35 -3.24
C PHE A 291 18.51 3.63 -4.05
N PRO A 292 19.79 4.08 -4.04
CA PRO A 292 20.84 3.51 -4.88
C PRO A 292 21.43 2.25 -4.21
N ALA A 293 20.66 1.16 -4.25
CA ALA A 293 21.02 -0.08 -3.56
C ALA A 293 22.20 -0.81 -4.18
N ASN A 294 22.48 -0.61 -5.48
CA ASN A 294 23.53 -1.29 -6.24
C ASN A 294 24.69 -0.36 -6.59
N ASP A 295 25.87 -0.95 -6.88
CA ASP A 295 26.99 -0.25 -7.49
C ASP A 295 26.94 -0.26 -9.04
N ASP A 296 25.96 -0.93 -9.59
CA ASP A 296 25.56 -0.86 -10.99
C ASP A 296 24.21 -0.13 -11.07
N GLU A 297 24.23 1.12 -11.52
CA GLU A 297 23.03 1.97 -11.64
C GLU A 297 21.90 1.30 -12.46
N SER A 298 22.28 0.50 -13.46
CA SER A 298 21.30 -0.18 -14.32
C SER A 298 20.43 -1.20 -13.56
N LYS A 299 20.89 -1.65 -12.39
CA LYS A 299 20.19 -2.62 -11.52
C LYS A 299 19.31 -1.95 -10.46
N ASN A 300 19.44 -0.64 -10.28
CA ASN A 300 18.56 0.04 -9.33
C ASN A 300 17.12 0.08 -9.86
N VAL A 301 16.19 -0.16 -8.96
CA VAL A 301 14.75 -0.21 -9.21
C VAL A 301 14.06 0.73 -8.23
N LEU A 302 13.08 1.48 -8.68
CA LEU A 302 12.28 2.32 -7.82
C LEU A 302 11.33 1.43 -7.00
N ASN A 303 11.38 1.56 -5.68
CA ASN A 303 10.37 0.98 -4.81
C ASN A 303 9.08 1.80 -4.93
N SER A 304 8.10 1.25 -5.65
CA SER A 304 6.79 1.84 -5.91
C SER A 304 5.75 0.75 -5.85
N GLY A 305 4.69 0.95 -5.10
CA GLY A 305 3.62 -0.02 -4.95
C GLY A 305 2.25 0.64 -5.07
N ILE A 306 1.24 -0.19 -5.32
CA ILE A 306 -0.14 0.24 -5.49
C ILE A 306 -0.68 0.70 -4.14
N ASP A 307 -0.83 2.02 -3.99
CA ASP A 307 -1.37 2.65 -2.80
C ASP A 307 -2.89 2.53 -2.71
N LEU A 308 -3.57 2.56 -3.85
CA LEU A 308 -5.02 2.41 -3.95
C LEU A 308 -5.39 1.71 -5.26
N GLN A 309 -6.27 0.71 -5.15
CA GLN A 309 -6.89 0.01 -6.26
C GLN A 309 -8.34 -0.33 -5.94
N PHE A 310 -9.16 -0.52 -6.96
CA PHE A 310 -10.56 -0.86 -6.82
C PHE A 310 -10.82 -2.30 -7.26
N SER A 311 -11.52 -3.07 -6.41
CA SER A 311 -11.96 -4.43 -6.74
C SER A 311 -13.49 -4.53 -6.59
N VAL A 312 -14.16 -5.05 -7.62
CA VAL A 312 -15.60 -5.36 -7.58
C VAL A 312 -15.77 -6.66 -6.81
N MET A 313 -16.66 -6.66 -5.82
CA MET A 313 -16.96 -7.89 -5.09
C MET A 313 -17.71 -8.88 -5.97
N LYS A 314 -17.34 -10.16 -5.92
CA LYS A 314 -18.01 -11.24 -6.66
C LYS A 314 -19.50 -11.34 -6.32
N ALA A 315 -19.84 -11.01 -5.06
CA ALA A 315 -21.20 -10.96 -4.55
C ALA A 315 -22.01 -9.73 -4.99
N CYS A 316 -21.40 -8.74 -5.66
CA CYS A 316 -22.10 -7.57 -6.19
C CYS A 316 -23.23 -8.01 -7.14
N LYS A 317 -24.44 -7.54 -6.87
CA LYS A 317 -25.65 -7.90 -7.62
C LYS A 317 -25.83 -7.06 -8.88
N ASN A 318 -25.29 -5.84 -8.88
CA ASN A 318 -25.45 -4.84 -9.94
C ASN A 318 -24.10 -4.59 -10.64
N LYS A 319 -23.50 -5.64 -11.20
CA LYS A 319 -22.13 -5.56 -11.76
C LYS A 319 -21.99 -4.52 -12.87
N GLU A 320 -23.01 -4.37 -13.75
CA GLU A 320 -22.97 -3.35 -14.78
C GLU A 320 -22.89 -1.93 -14.19
N ALA A 321 -23.64 -1.66 -13.11
CA ALA A 321 -23.57 -0.37 -12.43
C ALA A 321 -22.23 -0.19 -11.69
N ALA A 322 -21.68 -1.25 -11.10
CA ALA A 322 -20.35 -1.21 -10.48
C ALA A 322 -19.25 -0.96 -11.52
N TYR A 323 -19.35 -1.54 -12.71
CA TYR A 323 -18.42 -1.30 -13.80
C TYR A 323 -18.51 0.14 -14.34
N GLU A 324 -19.73 0.71 -14.41
CA GLU A 324 -19.90 2.13 -14.77
C GLU A 324 -19.24 3.06 -13.74
N VAL A 325 -19.33 2.71 -12.45
CA VAL A 325 -18.62 3.43 -11.38
C VAL A 325 -17.10 3.29 -11.56
N LEU A 326 -16.56 2.09 -11.88
CA LEU A 326 -15.14 1.92 -12.14
C LEU A 326 -14.66 2.77 -13.32
N LYS A 327 -15.41 2.80 -14.44
CA LYS A 327 -15.09 3.65 -15.59
C LYS A 327 -15.00 5.11 -15.21
N TYR A 328 -15.98 5.61 -14.45
CA TYR A 328 -15.99 6.98 -13.97
C TYR A 328 -14.81 7.27 -13.03
N LEU A 329 -14.51 6.36 -12.09
CA LEU A 329 -13.36 6.51 -11.19
C LEU A 329 -12.05 6.57 -11.98
N TYR A 330 -11.98 5.84 -13.10
CA TYR A 330 -10.80 5.77 -13.97
C TYR A 330 -10.77 6.82 -15.08
N ASP A 331 -11.71 7.75 -15.10
CA ASP A 331 -11.65 8.95 -15.97
C ASP A 331 -10.52 9.88 -15.54
N ASP A 332 -9.83 10.50 -16.51
CA ASP A 332 -8.65 11.32 -16.25
C ASP A 332 -8.92 12.48 -15.29
N GLU A 333 -10.09 13.15 -15.43
CA GLU A 333 -10.47 14.24 -14.52
C GLU A 333 -10.73 13.71 -13.10
N THR A 334 -11.28 12.52 -12.96
CA THR A 334 -11.54 11.91 -11.65
C THR A 334 -10.25 11.49 -10.96
N ILE A 335 -9.31 10.88 -11.69
CA ILE A 335 -7.97 10.59 -11.19
C ILE A 335 -7.27 11.89 -10.77
N GLN A 336 -7.36 12.95 -11.59
CA GLN A 336 -6.74 14.24 -11.28
C GLN A 336 -7.27 14.85 -9.98
N ILE A 337 -8.59 14.76 -9.70
CA ILE A 337 -9.18 15.21 -8.43
C ILE A 337 -8.52 14.50 -7.24
N TYR A 338 -8.28 13.20 -7.35
CA TYR A 338 -7.62 12.43 -6.29
C TYR A 338 -6.14 12.81 -6.13
N LEU A 339 -5.41 12.93 -7.24
CA LEU A 339 -3.99 13.27 -7.23
C LEU A 339 -3.72 14.69 -6.69
N GLU A 340 -4.60 15.64 -6.95
CA GLU A 340 -4.50 17.01 -6.40
C GLU A 340 -4.64 17.06 -4.88
N ASP A 341 -5.40 16.14 -4.30
CA ASP A 341 -5.64 16.09 -2.86
C ASP A 341 -4.59 15.22 -2.15
N GLN A 342 -4.28 14.05 -2.71
CA GLN A 342 -3.46 13.03 -2.06
C GLN A 342 -2.01 12.96 -2.61
N GLY A 343 -1.77 13.47 -3.82
CA GLY A 343 -0.51 13.26 -4.54
C GLY A 343 -0.38 11.82 -5.07
N GLY A 344 0.84 11.39 -5.32
CA GLY A 344 1.14 10.05 -5.81
C GLY A 344 1.36 9.98 -7.31
N ILE A 345 1.36 8.76 -7.84
CA ILE A 345 1.62 8.43 -9.23
C ILE A 345 0.38 7.75 -9.78
N ALA A 346 -0.20 8.27 -10.88
CA ALA A 346 -1.31 7.59 -11.55
C ALA A 346 -0.86 6.22 -12.07
N CYS A 347 -1.62 5.17 -11.76
CA CYS A 347 -1.38 3.83 -12.33
C CYS A 347 -1.87 3.73 -13.78
N LYS A 348 -2.70 4.66 -14.23
CA LYS A 348 -3.17 4.77 -15.62
C LYS A 348 -2.10 5.37 -16.52
N ASP A 349 -1.97 4.85 -17.74
CA ASP A 349 -1.25 5.50 -18.82
C ASP A 349 -1.96 6.80 -19.22
N GLY A 350 -1.22 7.89 -19.37
CA GLY A 350 -1.78 9.19 -19.71
C GLY A 350 -0.84 10.33 -19.37
N ASP A 351 -1.29 11.56 -19.63
CA ASP A 351 -0.52 12.78 -19.37
C ASP A 351 -0.79 13.30 -17.94
N PHE A 352 -0.48 12.45 -16.96
CA PHE A 352 -0.56 12.82 -15.55
C PHE A 352 0.75 13.41 -15.08
N ALA A 353 0.69 14.57 -14.42
CA ALA A 353 1.87 15.21 -13.88
C ALA A 353 2.48 14.36 -12.75
N ILE A 354 3.75 14.00 -12.90
CA ILE A 354 4.52 13.47 -11.77
C ILE A 354 4.81 14.64 -10.83
N PRO A 355 4.54 14.50 -9.52
CA PRO A 355 4.83 15.56 -8.56
C PRO A 355 6.29 16.04 -8.66
N GLU A 356 6.53 17.36 -8.59
CA GLU A 356 7.87 17.95 -8.67
C GLU A 356 8.84 17.35 -7.64
N THR A 357 8.31 16.92 -6.50
CA THR A 357 9.07 16.24 -5.45
C THR A 357 9.59 14.86 -5.86
N LEU A 358 9.04 14.25 -6.91
CA LEU A 358 9.42 12.95 -7.46
C LEU A 358 10.16 13.05 -8.80
N GLU A 359 10.56 14.24 -9.22
CA GLU A 359 11.17 14.50 -10.54
C GLU A 359 12.41 13.63 -10.80
N ASP A 360 13.26 13.44 -9.79
CA ASP A 360 14.46 12.61 -9.94
C ASP A 360 14.16 11.10 -10.01
N MET A 361 12.90 10.70 -9.71
CA MET A 361 12.41 9.32 -9.89
C MET A 361 11.73 9.10 -11.24
N ARG A 362 11.42 10.18 -11.99
CA ARG A 362 10.73 10.12 -13.29
C ARG A 362 11.33 9.10 -14.27
N PRO A 363 12.66 9.00 -14.47
CA PRO A 363 13.22 8.03 -15.39
C PRO A 363 12.89 6.56 -15.07
N TYR A 364 12.69 6.25 -13.79
CA TYR A 364 12.28 4.91 -13.35
C TYR A 364 10.80 4.66 -13.66
N ILE A 365 9.95 5.65 -13.39
CA ILE A 365 8.50 5.58 -13.63
C ILE A 365 8.20 5.44 -15.13
N GLU A 366 8.80 6.29 -15.96
CA GLU A 366 8.59 6.31 -17.42
C GLU A 366 9.14 5.06 -18.13
N ASN A 367 10.15 4.41 -17.55
CA ASN A 367 10.75 3.20 -18.11
C ASN A 367 10.25 1.90 -17.44
N ASN A 368 9.20 1.97 -16.62
CA ASN A 368 8.65 0.83 -15.87
C ASN A 368 9.70 0.07 -15.05
N ARG A 369 10.73 0.79 -14.53
CA ARG A 369 11.77 0.23 -13.65
C ARG A 369 11.36 0.35 -12.20
N MET A 370 10.24 -0.30 -11.85
CA MET A 370 9.60 -0.25 -10.55
C MET A 370 9.39 -1.66 -10.02
N ALA A 371 9.39 -1.83 -8.71
CA ALA A 371 9.02 -3.05 -8.04
C ALA A 371 8.23 -2.74 -6.77
N ASP A 372 7.30 -3.62 -6.45
CA ASP A 372 6.43 -3.49 -5.28
C ASP A 372 7.21 -3.59 -3.96
N PHE A 373 6.62 -3.05 -2.92
CA PHE A 373 7.15 -3.14 -1.57
C PHE A 373 7.20 -4.60 -1.12
N GLN A 374 8.35 -5.08 -0.67
CA GLN A 374 8.49 -6.47 -0.22
C GLN A 374 7.59 -6.79 0.98
N ASP A 375 7.30 -5.81 1.84
CA ASP A 375 6.40 -5.99 2.98
C ASP A 375 4.92 -6.16 2.58
N HIS A 376 4.53 -5.82 1.35
CA HIS A 376 3.20 -6.15 0.83
C HIS A 376 2.96 -7.66 0.72
N HIS A 377 4.02 -8.46 0.69
CA HIS A 377 3.98 -9.93 0.69
C HIS A 377 4.12 -10.55 2.08
N TYR A 378 4.44 -9.75 3.12
CA TYR A 378 4.71 -10.31 4.44
C TYR A 378 3.41 -10.57 5.22
N PRO A 379 3.28 -11.73 5.87
CA PRO A 379 2.17 -11.98 6.78
C PRO A 379 2.15 -10.94 7.91
N SER A 380 1.00 -10.31 8.13
CA SER A 380 0.86 -9.26 9.16
C SER A 380 1.27 -9.73 10.56
N GLU A 381 1.03 -11.01 10.87
CA GLU A 381 1.34 -11.65 12.15
C GLU A 381 2.85 -11.82 12.38
N MET A 382 3.66 -11.72 11.32
CA MET A 382 5.11 -11.86 11.41
C MET A 382 5.79 -10.65 12.05
N SER A 383 5.15 -9.46 11.99
CA SER A 383 5.68 -8.19 12.53
C SER A 383 7.13 -7.94 12.11
N VAL A 384 7.38 -7.96 10.81
CA VAL A 384 8.74 -7.85 10.23
C VAL A 384 9.40 -6.52 10.60
N ASP A 385 8.64 -5.45 10.71
CA ASP A 385 9.07 -4.15 11.19
C ASP A 385 9.76 -4.23 12.57
N ALA A 386 9.12 -4.89 13.53
CA ALA A 386 9.69 -5.11 14.86
C ALA A 386 10.89 -6.07 14.83
N MET A 387 10.90 -7.04 13.91
CA MET A 387 12.05 -7.93 13.72
C MET A 387 13.28 -7.18 13.21
N ILE A 388 13.10 -6.28 12.23
CA ILE A 388 14.18 -5.44 11.70
C ILE A 388 14.70 -4.53 12.80
N GLN A 389 13.83 -3.83 13.54
CA GLN A 389 14.25 -2.98 14.66
C GLN A 389 15.05 -3.78 15.70
N THR A 390 14.60 -4.97 16.06
CA THR A 390 15.29 -5.87 17.00
C THR A 390 16.68 -6.26 16.48
N PHE A 391 16.79 -6.60 15.19
CA PHE A 391 18.06 -6.90 14.53
C PHE A 391 19.03 -5.73 14.57
N LEU A 392 18.57 -4.52 14.29
CA LEU A 392 19.39 -3.31 14.29
C LEU A 392 19.89 -2.95 15.71
N LEU A 393 19.12 -3.28 16.74
CA LEU A 393 19.50 -3.10 18.15
C LEU A 393 20.49 -4.17 18.66
N ASP A 394 20.50 -5.37 18.06
CA ASP A 394 21.39 -6.46 18.48
C ASP A 394 22.82 -6.19 18.04
N GLN A 395 23.72 -5.97 19.00
CA GLN A 395 25.15 -5.70 18.80
C GLN A 395 26.02 -6.98 18.81
N SER A 396 25.40 -8.17 18.85
CA SER A 396 26.19 -9.42 18.83
C SER A 396 26.74 -9.70 17.43
N ASP A 397 27.90 -10.36 17.37
CA ASP A 397 28.59 -10.70 16.11
C ASP A 397 27.73 -11.55 15.16
N ASN A 398 26.78 -12.31 15.69
CA ASN A 398 25.89 -13.19 14.91
C ASN A 398 24.45 -12.64 14.78
N ALA A 399 24.24 -11.33 15.01
CA ALA A 399 22.92 -10.70 14.95
C ALA A 399 22.23 -10.91 13.60
N GLN A 400 22.96 -10.74 12.50
CA GLN A 400 22.44 -10.90 11.14
C GLN A 400 22.02 -12.38 10.88
N GLU A 401 22.87 -13.32 11.25
CA GLU A 401 22.55 -14.76 11.10
C GLU A 401 21.29 -15.14 11.88
N LYS A 402 21.18 -14.69 13.13
CA LYS A 402 19.98 -14.90 13.97
C LYS A 402 18.74 -14.29 13.35
N PHE A 403 18.84 -13.07 12.83
CA PHE A 403 17.74 -12.36 12.20
C PHE A 403 17.23 -13.12 10.97
N LEU A 404 18.12 -13.48 10.04
CA LEU A 404 17.75 -14.17 8.81
C LEU A 404 17.17 -15.56 9.07
N LYS A 405 17.76 -16.33 9.99
CA LYS A 405 17.21 -17.63 10.43
C LYS A 405 15.83 -17.50 11.08
N LYS A 406 15.63 -16.44 11.87
CA LYS A 406 14.33 -16.15 12.46
C LYS A 406 13.33 -15.78 11.38
N PHE A 407 13.74 -14.98 10.39
CA PHE A 407 12.89 -14.58 9.25
C PHE A 407 12.37 -15.83 8.52
N ASP A 408 13.25 -16.75 8.12
CA ASP A 408 12.89 -18.00 7.47
C ASP A 408 12.00 -18.90 8.36
N THR A 409 12.26 -18.92 9.66
CA THR A 409 11.49 -19.75 10.62
C THR A 409 10.07 -19.22 10.78
N ASP A 410 9.94 -17.89 10.96
CA ASP A 410 8.65 -17.23 11.13
C ASP A 410 7.85 -17.22 9.82
N TRP A 411 8.52 -17.02 8.68
CA TRP A 411 7.90 -17.17 7.36
C TRP A 411 7.24 -18.53 7.18
N LYS A 412 7.99 -19.61 7.41
CA LYS A 412 7.47 -20.99 7.33
C LYS A 412 6.35 -21.27 8.32
N ARG A 413 6.38 -20.62 9.48
CA ARG A 413 5.33 -20.75 10.51
C ARG A 413 4.04 -20.08 10.10
N TYR A 414 4.11 -18.81 9.65
CA TYR A 414 2.93 -18.00 9.35
C TYR A 414 2.36 -18.31 7.96
N ASN A 415 3.19 -18.70 7.00
CA ASN A 415 2.79 -19.10 5.65
C ASN A 415 2.64 -20.60 5.46
N ARG A 416 2.58 -21.40 6.52
CA ARG A 416 2.58 -22.88 6.40
C ARG A 416 1.51 -23.41 5.45
N ASP A 417 0.29 -22.91 5.55
CA ASP A 417 -0.83 -23.41 4.73
C ASP A 417 -0.74 -22.85 3.29
N LEU A 418 -0.26 -21.61 3.12
CA LEU A 418 0.05 -21.04 1.82
C LEU A 418 1.16 -21.81 1.12
N ILE A 419 2.28 -22.06 1.79
CA ILE A 419 3.42 -22.82 1.24
C ILE A 419 2.95 -24.20 0.75
N ARG A 420 2.15 -24.91 1.55
CA ARG A 420 1.58 -26.19 1.14
C ARG A 420 0.72 -26.05 -0.12
N LYS A 421 -0.17 -25.07 -0.16
CA LYS A 421 -1.04 -24.81 -1.30
C LYS A 421 -0.23 -24.52 -2.59
N VAL A 422 0.82 -23.70 -2.49
CA VAL A 422 1.71 -23.39 -3.62
C VAL A 422 2.43 -24.65 -4.11
N GLN A 423 2.96 -25.47 -3.20
CA GLN A 423 3.66 -26.71 -3.55
C GLN A 423 2.72 -27.77 -4.14
N ASP A 424 1.48 -27.87 -3.64
CA ASP A 424 0.46 -28.76 -4.21
C ASP A 424 0.13 -28.32 -5.66
N TYR A 425 -0.06 -27.02 -5.88
CA TYR A 425 -0.29 -26.46 -7.22
C TYR A 425 0.87 -26.74 -8.18
N GLN A 426 2.13 -26.53 -7.76
CA GLN A 426 3.30 -26.83 -8.59
C GLN A 426 3.33 -28.30 -9.02
N LYS A 427 3.05 -29.20 -8.06
CA LYS A 427 3.02 -30.64 -8.34
C LYS A 427 1.92 -31.01 -9.35
N GLU A 428 0.74 -30.40 -9.23
CA GLU A 428 -0.35 -30.61 -10.20
C GLU A 428 0.05 -30.15 -11.61
N GLN A 429 0.81 -29.04 -11.73
CA GLN A 429 1.31 -28.56 -13.03
C GLN A 429 2.39 -29.49 -13.62
N GLU A 430 3.27 -30.06 -12.79
CA GLU A 430 4.28 -31.03 -13.23
C GLU A 430 3.63 -32.35 -13.69
N ASP A 431 2.61 -32.84 -12.98
CA ASP A 431 1.87 -34.06 -13.32
C ASP A 431 1.01 -33.92 -14.60
N ALA A 432 0.69 -32.67 -15.00
CA ALA A 432 -0.11 -32.37 -16.18
C ALA A 432 0.72 -32.21 -17.49
N GLN A 433 2.05 -32.11 -17.40
CA GLN A 433 3.01 -32.02 -18.51
C GLN A 433 3.53 -33.39 -18.92
#